data_4043c72505a8ca0b4a06eb69743ff26a
#
_entry.id   4043c72505a8ca0b4a06eb69743ff26a
#
_cell.length_a   1.000
_cell.length_b   1.000
_cell.length_c   1.000
_cell.angle_alpha   90.00
_cell.angle_beta   90.00
_cell.angle_gamma   90.00
#
_symmetry.space_group_name_H-M   'P 1'
#
loop_
_entity.id
_entity.type
_entity.pdbx_description
1 polymer ?
#
loop_
_entity_poly.entity_id
_entity_poly.type
_entity_poly.pdbx_seq_one_letter_code
_entity_poly.pdbx_strand_id
1 'polypeptide(L)'
;MFKTVFLPIVMILFILILVIFLTKKYKLSKKQIIIFFILVLFWTSVSIIRSYRKPFVITEVYNGGLGLEVALAAQIAAAYGLISFILRLPLFFLSDALNKKKLFIQIGMCIMAIASILVVISPSYQTLYLSSLSMGICASMLAIFNVIFSETFTKDNATVSVSILSSAPLLAEFIAAPIQYMGTYGEYKNFKLLWVISAILAIITLILTVFLKEIEVQKKDLTLNKIKEVVSNKAFIYICFIALLQSFVKFSTSGTNMIVYNKSINMSPLMLAYSDTVFATPQLIAGVLVGTYFIKKFRIERTLQLGIFCTILFFLTVLITNNPYINLIAYSLNGLGYGLIYNSLIAIALQYFDVSYRNISMGIFQAFFSAGIFFGDYIYKIILLLPKGIFKVNDNQNIFVITLFVSIIGIILCSINIYVNKNAKE
;
A
#
# COMPACT_ATOMS: atom_id res chain seq x y z
N MET A 1 -25.40 -12.02 14.07
CA MET A 1 -25.01 -13.25 13.37
C MET A 1 -24.64 -13.02 11.89
N PHE A 2 -25.46 -12.36 11.05
CA PHE A 2 -25.11 -12.11 9.64
C PHE A 2 -23.76 -11.35 9.48
N LYS A 3 -23.58 -10.21 10.15
CA LYS A 3 -22.40 -9.35 10.02
C LYS A 3 -21.11 -9.95 10.61
N THR A 4 -21.23 -10.77 11.64
CA THR A 4 -20.08 -11.32 12.39
C THR A 4 -19.65 -12.70 11.93
N VAL A 5 -20.49 -13.44 11.23
CA VAL A 5 -20.20 -14.81 10.78
C VAL A 5 -20.24 -14.91 9.25
N PHE A 6 -21.33 -14.47 8.63
CA PHE A 6 -21.52 -14.66 7.18
C PHE A 6 -20.49 -13.85 6.37
N LEU A 7 -20.29 -12.59 6.70
CA LEU A 7 -19.38 -11.72 5.94
C LEU A 7 -17.92 -12.20 5.97
N PRO A 8 -17.35 -12.59 7.13
CA PRO A 8 -16.04 -13.25 7.19
C PRO A 8 -15.94 -14.52 6.33
N ILE A 9 -16.98 -15.36 6.33
CA ILE A 9 -17.02 -16.58 5.51
C ILE A 9 -16.95 -16.22 4.02
N VAL A 10 -17.71 -15.22 3.57
CA VAL A 10 -17.66 -14.74 2.19
C VAL A 10 -16.26 -14.24 1.83
N MET A 11 -15.58 -13.51 2.72
CA MET A 11 -14.21 -13.04 2.51
C MET A 11 -13.23 -14.20 2.37
N ILE A 12 -13.32 -15.20 3.24
CA ILE A 12 -12.48 -16.41 3.18
C ILE A 12 -12.73 -17.18 1.89
N LEU A 13 -13.99 -17.38 1.50
CA LEU A 13 -14.35 -18.06 0.25
C LEU A 13 -13.80 -17.31 -0.97
N PHE A 14 -13.90 -15.98 -0.99
CA PHE A 14 -13.34 -15.15 -2.06
C PHE A 14 -11.83 -15.32 -2.17
N ILE A 15 -11.11 -15.29 -1.04
CA ILE A 15 -9.66 -15.50 -1.00
C ILE A 15 -9.32 -16.89 -1.56
N LEU A 16 -10.00 -17.93 -1.10
CA LEU A 16 -9.77 -19.30 -1.54
C LEU A 16 -10.00 -19.46 -3.06
N ILE A 17 -11.11 -18.91 -3.57
CA ILE A 17 -11.42 -18.93 -5.01
C ILE A 17 -10.31 -18.23 -5.80
N LEU A 18 -9.86 -17.06 -5.33
CA LEU A 18 -8.82 -16.30 -6.02
C LEU A 18 -7.46 -17.02 -5.99
N VAL A 19 -7.06 -17.58 -4.84
CA VAL A 19 -5.82 -18.35 -4.72
C VAL A 19 -5.86 -19.59 -5.62
N ILE A 20 -6.99 -20.32 -5.66
CA ILE A 20 -7.18 -21.47 -6.56
C ILE A 20 -7.11 -21.02 -8.02
N PHE A 21 -7.76 -19.92 -8.37
CA PHE A 21 -7.71 -19.34 -9.72
C PHE A 21 -6.29 -18.99 -10.14
N LEU A 22 -5.54 -18.25 -9.29
CA LEU A 22 -4.15 -17.87 -9.56
C LEU A 22 -3.26 -19.11 -9.70
N THR A 23 -3.42 -20.09 -8.80
CA THR A 23 -2.66 -21.34 -8.82
C THR A 23 -2.88 -22.13 -10.10
N LYS A 24 -4.15 -22.29 -10.54
CA LYS A 24 -4.49 -23.02 -11.77
C LYS A 24 -4.07 -22.24 -13.02
N LYS A 25 -4.35 -20.95 -13.08
CA LYS A 25 -4.05 -20.10 -14.24
C LYS A 25 -2.56 -20.02 -14.53
N TYR A 26 -1.74 -19.87 -13.48
CA TYR A 26 -0.29 -19.70 -13.61
C TYR A 26 0.51 -20.97 -13.30
N LYS A 27 -0.16 -22.10 -13.05
CA LYS A 27 0.46 -23.41 -12.74
C LYS A 27 1.54 -23.28 -11.63
N LEU A 28 1.19 -22.60 -10.53
CA LEU A 28 2.12 -22.34 -9.44
C LEU A 28 2.60 -23.64 -8.77
N SER A 29 3.90 -23.75 -8.56
CA SER A 29 4.51 -24.84 -7.80
C SER A 29 4.22 -24.71 -6.29
N LYS A 30 4.36 -25.81 -5.54
CA LYS A 30 4.19 -25.80 -4.08
C LYS A 30 5.08 -24.75 -3.40
N LYS A 31 6.32 -24.57 -3.87
CA LYS A 31 7.25 -23.55 -3.35
C LYS A 31 6.70 -22.14 -3.54
N GLN A 32 6.18 -21.83 -4.72
CA GLN A 32 5.59 -20.53 -5.03
C GLN A 32 4.35 -20.24 -4.17
N ILE A 33 3.49 -21.24 -3.98
CA ILE A 33 2.31 -21.12 -3.12
C ILE A 33 2.70 -20.83 -1.67
N ILE A 34 3.73 -21.50 -1.14
CA ILE A 34 4.22 -21.28 0.23
C ILE A 34 4.74 -19.83 0.38
N ILE A 35 5.56 -19.35 -0.56
CA ILE A 35 6.09 -17.97 -0.54
C ILE A 35 4.94 -16.96 -0.58
N PHE A 36 3.96 -17.18 -1.47
CA PHE A 36 2.79 -16.32 -1.60
C PHE A 36 1.94 -16.29 -0.32
N PHE A 37 1.71 -17.44 0.29
CA PHE A 37 0.97 -17.56 1.56
C PHE A 37 1.69 -16.84 2.70
N ILE A 38 3.01 -17.00 2.83
CA ILE A 38 3.82 -16.28 3.82
C ILE A 38 3.68 -14.75 3.60
N LEU A 39 3.70 -14.29 2.35
CA LEU A 39 3.54 -12.89 2.02
C LEU A 39 2.13 -12.37 2.38
N VAL A 40 1.08 -13.16 2.15
CA VAL A 40 -0.29 -12.80 2.56
C VAL A 40 -0.37 -12.64 4.07
N LEU A 41 0.17 -13.58 4.86
CA LEU A 41 0.20 -13.49 6.32
C LEU A 41 1.04 -12.31 6.81
N PHE A 42 2.20 -12.08 6.17
CA PHE A 42 3.04 -10.93 6.42
C PHE A 42 2.27 -9.61 6.30
N TRP A 43 1.58 -9.42 5.16
CA TRP A 43 0.78 -8.22 4.95
C TRP A 43 -0.47 -8.18 5.83
N THR A 44 -1.06 -9.31 6.19
CA THR A 44 -2.20 -9.33 7.10
C THR A 44 -1.82 -8.78 8.48
N SER A 45 -0.64 -9.16 9.01
CA SER A 45 -0.16 -8.62 10.28
C SER A 45 0.00 -7.09 10.26
N VAL A 46 0.40 -6.53 9.12
CA VAL A 46 0.50 -5.08 8.91
C VAL A 46 -0.88 -4.45 8.71
N SER A 47 -1.71 -5.01 7.84
CA SER A 47 -3.00 -4.43 7.42
C SER A 47 -4.00 -4.31 8.57
N ILE A 48 -4.02 -5.29 9.50
CA ILE A 48 -4.93 -5.26 10.67
C ILE A 48 -4.79 -3.96 11.45
N ILE A 49 -3.58 -3.46 11.67
CA ILE A 49 -3.34 -2.28 12.51
C ILE A 49 -3.14 -1.00 11.70
N ARG A 50 -2.76 -1.10 10.41
CA ARG A 50 -2.37 0.04 9.59
C ARG A 50 -3.45 1.12 9.52
N SER A 51 -4.69 0.74 9.27
CA SER A 51 -5.80 1.67 9.07
C SER A 51 -6.36 2.22 10.39
N TYR A 52 -6.07 1.57 11.52
CA TYR A 52 -6.60 1.95 12.83
C TYR A 52 -5.61 2.71 13.73
N ARG A 53 -4.42 3.03 13.26
CA ARG A 53 -3.43 3.82 14.02
C ARG A 53 -3.98 5.17 14.48
N LYS A 54 -4.49 5.99 13.56
CA LYS A 54 -5.07 7.29 13.90
C LYS A 54 -6.35 7.15 14.73
N PRO A 55 -7.34 6.30 14.35
CA PRO A 55 -8.50 6.06 15.18
C PRO A 55 -8.18 5.67 16.64
N PHE A 56 -7.16 4.82 16.87
CA PHE A 56 -6.76 4.45 18.23
C PHE A 56 -6.24 5.65 19.02
N VAL A 57 -5.43 6.50 18.39
CA VAL A 57 -4.83 7.68 19.02
C VAL A 57 -5.89 8.72 19.39
N ILE A 58 -6.81 9.03 18.47
CA ILE A 58 -7.77 10.14 18.61
C ILE A 58 -9.08 9.77 19.33
N THR A 59 -9.41 8.47 19.40
CA THR A 59 -10.60 8.03 20.13
C THR A 59 -10.42 8.28 21.62
N GLU A 60 -11.45 8.77 22.27
CA GLU A 60 -11.44 9.11 23.68
C GLU A 60 -11.18 7.88 24.55
N VAL A 61 -10.56 8.09 25.72
CA VAL A 61 -10.13 7.01 26.62
C VAL A 61 -11.31 6.14 27.08
N TYR A 62 -12.45 6.75 27.40
CA TYR A 62 -13.65 6.01 27.81
C TYR A 62 -14.26 5.16 26.69
N ASN A 63 -13.92 5.44 25.43
CA ASN A 63 -14.29 4.66 24.26
C ASN A 63 -13.18 3.69 23.80
N GLY A 64 -12.12 3.50 24.61
CA GLY A 64 -11.04 2.54 24.36
C GLY A 64 -9.85 3.10 23.56
N GLY A 65 -9.79 4.40 23.27
CA GLY A 65 -8.67 5.06 22.61
C GLY A 65 -7.67 5.67 23.59
N LEU A 66 -6.79 6.55 23.08
CA LEU A 66 -5.79 7.27 23.90
C LEU A 66 -6.19 8.73 24.17
N GLY A 67 -7.19 9.27 23.52
CA GLY A 67 -7.66 10.66 23.69
C GLY A 67 -6.61 11.72 23.32
N LEU A 68 -5.66 11.40 22.42
CA LEU A 68 -4.60 12.31 22.01
C LEU A 68 -5.01 13.16 20.81
N GLU A 69 -4.27 14.24 20.59
CA GLU A 69 -4.50 15.17 19.50
C GLU A 69 -4.32 14.54 18.11
N VAL A 70 -5.09 15.03 17.13
CA VAL A 70 -5.02 14.59 15.73
C VAL A 70 -3.64 14.85 15.12
N ALA A 71 -2.93 15.88 15.56
CA ALA A 71 -1.57 16.18 15.11
C ALA A 71 -0.58 15.07 15.49
N LEU A 72 -0.68 14.51 16.70
CA LEU A 72 0.13 13.37 17.15
C LEU A 72 -0.23 12.10 16.38
N ALA A 73 -1.52 11.90 16.10
CA ALA A 73 -1.98 10.79 15.27
C ALA A 73 -1.41 10.85 13.85
N ALA A 74 -1.31 12.05 13.26
CA ALA A 74 -0.71 12.26 11.94
C ALA A 74 0.79 11.98 11.96
N GLN A 75 1.51 12.33 13.03
CA GLN A 75 2.94 11.99 13.19
C GLN A 75 3.17 10.48 13.27
N ILE A 76 2.34 9.77 14.04
CA ILE A 76 2.38 8.30 14.12
C ILE A 76 2.17 7.69 12.73
N ALA A 77 1.20 8.19 11.96
CA ALA A 77 0.96 7.68 10.63
C ALA A 77 2.13 7.95 9.67
N ALA A 78 2.69 9.18 9.71
CA ALA A 78 3.81 9.58 8.86
C ALA A 78 5.10 8.77 9.14
N ALA A 79 5.30 8.28 10.37
CA ALA A 79 6.46 7.44 10.73
C ALA A 79 6.59 6.19 9.84
N TYR A 80 5.47 5.59 9.42
CA TYR A 80 5.43 4.50 8.46
C TYR A 80 6.07 4.85 7.12
N GLY A 81 5.66 5.98 6.55
CA GLY A 81 6.19 6.45 5.27
C GLY A 81 7.65 6.89 5.39
N LEU A 82 8.00 7.59 6.47
CA LEU A 82 9.36 8.09 6.73
C LEU A 82 10.39 6.95 6.72
N ILE A 83 10.18 5.95 7.56
CA ILE A 83 11.14 4.84 7.67
C ILE A 83 11.17 3.99 6.40
N SER A 84 10.02 3.80 5.75
CA SER A 84 9.95 3.10 4.46
C SER A 84 10.72 3.85 3.37
N PHE A 85 10.67 5.18 3.35
CA PHE A 85 11.44 6.00 2.42
C PHE A 85 12.96 5.89 2.68
N ILE A 86 13.38 6.04 3.93
CA ILE A 86 14.79 6.02 4.30
C ILE A 86 15.42 4.63 4.09
N LEU A 87 14.72 3.57 4.51
CA LEU A 87 15.31 2.22 4.57
C LEU A 87 15.09 1.37 3.33
N ARG A 88 14.14 1.70 2.45
CA ARG A 88 13.78 0.83 1.32
C ARG A 88 14.96 0.53 0.40
N LEU A 89 15.71 1.53 -0.02
CA LEU A 89 16.90 1.34 -0.84
C LEU A 89 18.06 0.69 -0.07
N PRO A 90 18.48 1.19 1.12
CA PRO A 90 19.53 0.56 1.89
C PRO A 90 19.28 -0.91 2.21
N LEU A 91 18.07 -1.27 2.65
CA LEU A 91 17.73 -2.66 2.99
C LEU A 91 17.73 -3.55 1.74
N PHE A 92 17.25 -3.04 0.62
CA PHE A 92 17.28 -3.78 -0.64
C PHE A 92 18.73 -4.09 -1.06
N PHE A 93 19.60 -3.08 -1.11
CA PHE A 93 21.00 -3.27 -1.47
C PHE A 93 21.77 -4.14 -0.47
N LEU A 94 21.52 -3.96 0.83
CA LEU A 94 22.18 -4.75 1.87
C LEU A 94 21.75 -6.21 1.82
N SER A 95 20.47 -6.49 1.58
CA SER A 95 19.95 -7.86 1.45
C SER A 95 20.55 -8.60 0.25
N ASP A 96 20.77 -7.88 -0.86
CA ASP A 96 21.37 -8.42 -2.08
C ASP A 96 22.89 -8.60 -1.90
N ALA A 97 23.58 -7.64 -1.29
CA ALA A 97 25.01 -7.71 -1.00
C ALA A 97 25.39 -8.86 -0.05
N LEU A 98 24.57 -9.07 0.99
CA LEU A 98 24.76 -10.15 1.96
C LEU A 98 24.24 -11.50 1.47
N ASN A 99 23.45 -11.52 0.38
CA ASN A 99 22.74 -12.69 -0.13
C ASN A 99 21.91 -13.44 0.96
N LYS A 100 21.31 -12.67 1.89
CA LYS A 100 20.54 -13.16 3.04
C LYS A 100 19.14 -12.54 3.10
N LYS A 101 18.40 -12.64 2.01
CA LYS A 101 17.07 -12.02 1.85
C LYS A 101 16.08 -12.48 2.93
N LYS A 102 16.08 -13.77 3.27
CA LYS A 102 15.25 -14.37 4.31
C LYS A 102 15.48 -13.73 5.68
N LEU A 103 16.75 -13.49 6.04
CA LEU A 103 17.11 -12.88 7.33
C LEU A 103 16.46 -11.50 7.50
N PHE A 104 16.42 -10.68 6.46
CA PHE A 104 15.80 -9.36 6.52
C PHE A 104 14.29 -9.44 6.78
N ILE A 105 13.61 -10.41 6.14
CA ILE A 105 12.19 -10.66 6.38
C ILE A 105 11.95 -11.08 7.83
N GLN A 106 12.81 -11.96 8.36
CA GLN A 106 12.75 -12.44 9.75
C GLN A 106 12.94 -11.30 10.75
N ILE A 107 13.93 -10.43 10.52
CA ILE A 107 14.18 -9.23 11.34
C ILE A 107 12.94 -8.31 11.30
N GLY A 108 12.39 -8.07 10.12
CA GLY A 108 11.18 -7.25 9.98
C GLY A 108 10.01 -7.80 10.79
N MET A 109 9.75 -9.11 10.72
CA MET A 109 8.67 -9.75 11.48
C MET A 109 8.93 -9.76 12.99
N CYS A 110 10.17 -9.96 13.41
CA CYS A 110 10.56 -9.87 14.81
C CYS A 110 10.30 -8.47 15.38
N ILE A 111 10.75 -7.43 14.69
CA ILE A 111 10.52 -6.03 15.07
C ILE A 111 9.01 -5.72 15.10
N MET A 112 8.24 -6.22 14.13
CA MET A 112 6.79 -6.04 14.06
C MET A 112 6.08 -6.70 15.26
N ALA A 113 6.47 -7.93 15.62
CA ALA A 113 5.91 -8.65 16.76
C ALA A 113 6.19 -7.91 18.07
N ILE A 114 7.47 -7.53 18.30
CA ILE A 114 7.89 -6.79 19.49
C ILE A 114 7.14 -5.46 19.61
N ALA A 115 7.11 -4.67 18.55
CA ALA A 115 6.43 -3.37 18.55
C ALA A 115 4.92 -3.51 18.80
N SER A 116 4.28 -4.55 18.27
CA SER A 116 2.86 -4.82 18.52
C SER A 116 2.62 -5.24 19.97
N ILE A 117 3.47 -6.08 20.56
CA ILE A 117 3.39 -6.49 21.97
C ILE A 117 3.56 -5.27 22.89
N LEU A 118 4.49 -4.37 22.60
CA LEU A 118 4.70 -3.14 23.38
C LEU A 118 3.44 -2.26 23.41
N VAL A 119 2.73 -2.13 22.28
CA VAL A 119 1.45 -1.40 22.25
C VAL A 119 0.39 -2.08 23.13
N VAL A 120 0.34 -3.41 23.18
CA VAL A 120 -0.63 -4.14 24.00
C VAL A 120 -0.35 -3.92 25.48
N ILE A 121 0.93 -3.98 25.90
CA ILE A 121 1.35 -3.85 27.31
C ILE A 121 1.18 -2.41 27.79
N SER A 122 1.68 -1.44 27.01
CA SER A 122 1.68 -0.02 27.38
C SER A 122 1.30 0.85 26.18
N PRO A 123 -0.01 0.99 25.89
CA PRO A 123 -0.47 1.82 24.79
C PRO A 123 -0.18 3.30 25.07
N SER A 124 0.65 3.89 24.24
CA SER A 124 1.11 5.28 24.36
C SER A 124 1.48 5.84 22.98
N TYR A 125 1.72 7.14 22.90
CA TYR A 125 2.27 7.76 21.70
C TYR A 125 3.55 7.05 21.22
N GLN A 126 4.48 6.79 22.15
CA GLN A 126 5.79 6.20 21.85
C GLN A 126 5.67 4.79 21.28
N THR A 127 4.87 3.94 21.90
CA THR A 127 4.69 2.55 21.46
C THR A 127 3.95 2.47 20.11
N LEU A 128 2.96 3.34 19.88
CA LEU A 128 2.28 3.45 18.58
C LEU A 128 3.21 4.04 17.49
N TYR A 129 4.07 4.98 17.84
CA TYR A 129 5.08 5.51 16.92
C TYR A 129 6.08 4.41 16.51
N LEU A 130 6.60 3.64 17.47
CA LEU A 130 7.46 2.47 17.21
C LEU A 130 6.74 1.40 16.36
N SER A 131 5.46 1.13 16.64
CA SER A 131 4.66 0.23 15.82
C SER A 131 4.51 0.73 14.38
N SER A 132 4.35 2.03 14.18
CA SER A 132 4.32 2.64 12.84
C SER A 132 5.67 2.52 12.11
N LEU A 133 6.78 2.72 12.80
CA LEU A 133 8.13 2.50 12.24
C LEU A 133 8.30 1.03 11.84
N SER A 134 7.91 0.08 12.69
CA SER A 134 8.03 -1.36 12.39
C SER A 134 7.26 -1.74 11.12
N MET A 135 6.04 -1.21 10.95
CA MET A 135 5.26 -1.41 9.71
C MET A 135 5.96 -0.83 8.48
N GLY A 136 6.63 0.31 8.59
CA GLY A 136 7.39 0.92 7.48
C GLY A 136 8.62 0.09 7.11
N ILE A 137 9.30 -0.52 8.08
CA ILE A 137 10.35 -1.52 7.84
C ILE A 137 9.77 -2.70 7.07
N CYS A 138 8.63 -3.25 7.52
CA CYS A 138 7.94 -4.34 6.84
C CYS A 138 7.55 -3.95 5.40
N ALA A 139 7.05 -2.74 5.17
CA ALA A 139 6.73 -2.27 3.82
C ALA A 139 7.94 -2.26 2.88
N SER A 140 9.14 -2.03 3.42
CA SER A 140 10.39 -2.07 2.66
C SER A 140 10.77 -3.49 2.23
N MET A 141 10.29 -4.53 2.93
CA MET A 141 10.56 -5.94 2.61
C MET A 141 9.82 -6.43 1.36
N LEU A 142 8.81 -5.71 0.85
CA LEU A 142 8.09 -6.10 -0.36
C LEU A 142 9.03 -6.27 -1.56
N ALA A 143 10.04 -5.40 -1.70
CA ALA A 143 11.03 -5.52 -2.75
C ALA A 143 11.84 -6.81 -2.62
N ILE A 144 12.20 -7.21 -1.40
CA ILE A 144 12.92 -8.45 -1.10
C ILE A 144 12.06 -9.68 -1.45
N PHE A 145 10.78 -9.67 -1.06
CA PHE A 145 9.84 -10.73 -1.44
C PHE A 145 9.68 -10.85 -2.96
N ASN A 146 9.61 -9.71 -3.67
CA ASN A 146 9.55 -9.71 -5.13
C ASN A 146 10.75 -10.42 -5.75
N VAL A 147 11.95 -10.22 -5.22
CA VAL A 147 13.15 -10.91 -5.71
C VAL A 147 13.07 -12.41 -5.42
N ILE A 148 12.83 -12.82 -4.15
CA ILE A 148 12.74 -14.23 -3.76
C ILE A 148 11.70 -14.98 -4.61
N PHE A 149 10.57 -14.35 -4.88
CA PHE A 149 9.50 -14.98 -5.64
C PHE A 149 9.81 -15.03 -7.15
N SER A 150 10.33 -13.94 -7.71
CA SER A 150 10.69 -13.88 -9.14
C SER A 150 11.79 -14.87 -9.51
N GLU A 151 12.73 -15.15 -8.59
CA GLU A 151 13.78 -16.14 -8.76
C GLU A 151 13.21 -17.58 -8.88
N THR A 152 11.96 -17.82 -8.53
CA THR A 152 11.29 -19.11 -8.71
C THR A 152 10.62 -19.27 -10.07
N PHE A 153 10.63 -18.24 -10.91
CA PHE A 153 10.05 -18.23 -12.25
C PHE A 153 11.14 -18.23 -13.34
N THR A 154 10.79 -18.70 -14.52
CA THR A 154 11.63 -18.52 -15.72
C THR A 154 11.71 -17.03 -16.09
N LYS A 155 12.76 -16.64 -16.82
CA LYS A 155 12.96 -15.22 -17.25
C LYS A 155 11.75 -14.66 -17.98
N ASP A 156 11.08 -15.47 -18.81
CA ASP A 156 9.91 -15.05 -19.58
C ASP A 156 8.66 -14.80 -18.73
N ASN A 157 8.57 -15.44 -17.56
CA ASN A 157 7.44 -15.34 -16.63
C ASN A 157 7.71 -14.41 -15.41
N ALA A 158 8.83 -13.71 -15.39
CA ALA A 158 9.18 -12.83 -14.26
C ALA A 158 8.16 -11.71 -14.02
N THR A 159 7.55 -11.17 -15.08
CA THR A 159 6.46 -10.16 -14.98
C THR A 159 5.20 -10.74 -14.33
N VAL A 160 4.90 -12.00 -14.56
CA VAL A 160 3.78 -12.71 -13.93
C VAL A 160 3.98 -12.79 -12.41
N SER A 161 5.22 -13.03 -11.96
CA SER A 161 5.53 -13.10 -10.51
C SER A 161 5.19 -11.79 -9.80
N VAL A 162 5.53 -10.65 -10.38
CA VAL A 162 5.23 -9.32 -9.80
C VAL A 162 3.72 -9.10 -9.69
N SER A 163 2.96 -9.48 -10.73
CA SER A 163 1.49 -9.35 -10.71
C SER A 163 0.84 -10.21 -9.63
N ILE A 164 1.33 -11.42 -9.42
CA ILE A 164 0.81 -12.32 -8.38
C ILE A 164 1.15 -11.75 -7.00
N LEU A 165 2.39 -11.34 -6.78
CA LEU A 165 2.83 -10.79 -5.49
C LEU A 165 2.11 -9.49 -5.12
N SER A 166 1.84 -8.62 -6.08
CA SER A 166 1.10 -7.38 -5.84
C SER A 166 -0.34 -7.60 -5.37
N SER A 167 -0.91 -8.81 -5.57
CA SER A 167 -2.22 -9.17 -5.05
C SER A 167 -2.20 -9.53 -3.56
N ALA A 168 -1.06 -9.95 -2.99
CA ALA A 168 -0.99 -10.40 -1.59
C ALA A 168 -1.33 -9.28 -0.57
N PRO A 169 -0.85 -8.03 -0.68
CA PRO A 169 -1.27 -6.95 0.20
C PRO A 169 -2.77 -6.65 0.11
N LEU A 170 -3.37 -6.85 -1.07
CA LEU A 170 -4.80 -6.63 -1.27
C LEU A 170 -5.63 -7.75 -0.63
N LEU A 171 -5.19 -9.01 -0.75
CA LEU A 171 -5.82 -10.13 -0.06
C LEU A 171 -5.74 -10.00 1.46
N ALA A 172 -4.67 -9.41 1.98
CA ALA A 172 -4.52 -9.14 3.40
C ALA A 172 -5.65 -8.24 3.95
N GLU A 173 -6.17 -7.29 3.15
CA GLU A 173 -7.29 -6.43 3.57
C GLU A 173 -8.58 -7.22 3.78
N PHE A 174 -8.82 -8.29 2.99
CA PHE A 174 -9.98 -9.15 3.17
C PHE A 174 -9.94 -9.96 4.47
N ILE A 175 -8.73 -10.32 4.94
CA ILE A 175 -8.53 -10.99 6.23
C ILE A 175 -8.58 -9.96 7.37
N ALA A 176 -8.02 -8.78 7.18
CA ALA A 176 -7.96 -7.73 8.20
C ALA A 176 -9.35 -7.17 8.55
N ALA A 177 -10.23 -6.97 7.56
CA ALA A 177 -11.52 -6.32 7.74
C ALA A 177 -12.42 -6.96 8.82
N PRO A 178 -12.68 -8.28 8.83
CA PRO A 178 -13.47 -8.89 9.90
C PRO A 178 -12.82 -8.75 11.27
N ILE A 179 -11.49 -8.81 11.38
CA ILE A 179 -10.75 -8.64 12.64
C ILE A 179 -10.88 -7.19 13.11
N GLN A 180 -10.74 -6.23 12.22
CA GLN A 180 -10.93 -4.81 12.50
C GLN A 180 -12.37 -4.53 12.97
N TYR A 181 -13.37 -5.14 12.33
CA TYR A 181 -14.75 -5.03 12.77
C TYR A 181 -14.95 -5.59 14.19
N MET A 182 -14.39 -6.77 14.48
CA MET A 182 -14.47 -7.37 15.83
C MET A 182 -13.88 -6.45 16.92
N GLY A 183 -12.77 -5.75 16.61
CA GLY A 183 -12.14 -4.83 17.55
C GLY A 183 -12.85 -3.47 17.70
N THR A 184 -13.75 -3.10 16.77
CA THR A 184 -14.24 -1.71 16.69
C THR A 184 -15.77 -1.53 16.62
N TYR A 185 -16.55 -2.60 16.65
CA TYR A 185 -18.00 -2.53 16.43
C TYR A 185 -18.83 -2.00 17.62
N GLY A 186 -18.35 -2.14 18.86
CA GLY A 186 -19.05 -1.71 20.09
C GLY A 186 -18.90 -0.21 20.38
N GLU A 187 -19.52 0.30 21.44
CA GLU A 187 -19.26 1.64 21.97
C GLU A 187 -17.82 1.75 22.48
N TYR A 188 -17.42 0.82 23.32
CA TYR A 188 -16.02 0.64 23.71
C TYR A 188 -15.26 -0.12 22.62
N LYS A 189 -14.22 0.50 22.07
CA LYS A 189 -13.38 -0.06 21.01
C LYS A 189 -12.23 -0.85 21.62
N ASN A 190 -12.11 -2.11 21.31
CA ASN A 190 -10.96 -2.92 21.72
C ASN A 190 -9.84 -2.84 20.68
N PHE A 191 -9.24 -1.66 20.53
CA PHE A 191 -8.11 -1.49 19.59
C PHE A 191 -6.94 -2.41 19.93
N LYS A 192 -6.67 -2.70 21.21
CA LYS A 192 -5.60 -3.60 21.63
C LYS A 192 -5.71 -4.98 21.00
N LEU A 193 -6.93 -5.48 20.77
CA LEU A 193 -7.16 -6.76 20.09
C LEU A 193 -6.49 -6.80 18.71
N LEU A 194 -6.50 -5.70 17.97
CA LEU A 194 -5.87 -5.61 16.63
C LEU A 194 -4.36 -5.82 16.74
N TRP A 195 -3.71 -5.23 17.75
CA TRP A 195 -2.26 -5.40 17.98
C TRP A 195 -1.91 -6.78 18.52
N VAL A 196 -2.77 -7.40 19.35
CA VAL A 196 -2.59 -8.80 19.78
C VAL A 196 -2.59 -9.74 18.58
N ILE A 197 -3.60 -9.63 17.70
CA ILE A 197 -3.70 -10.50 16.53
C ILE A 197 -2.56 -10.22 15.54
N SER A 198 -2.19 -8.95 15.36
CA SER A 198 -1.04 -8.57 14.54
C SER A 198 0.26 -9.21 15.06
N ALA A 199 0.51 -9.17 16.37
CA ALA A 199 1.68 -9.81 16.99
C ALA A 199 1.69 -11.32 16.77
N ILE A 200 0.56 -11.99 16.99
CA ILE A 200 0.42 -13.45 16.78
C ILE A 200 0.72 -13.80 15.32
N LEU A 201 0.14 -13.07 14.36
CA LEU A 201 0.39 -13.32 12.93
C LEU A 201 1.83 -13.00 12.53
N ALA A 202 2.45 -11.99 13.12
CA ALA A 202 3.88 -11.70 12.88
C ALA A 202 4.76 -12.84 13.38
N ILE A 203 4.48 -13.42 14.56
CA ILE A 203 5.21 -14.58 15.10
C ILE A 203 4.98 -15.82 14.22
N ILE A 204 3.73 -16.10 13.83
CA ILE A 204 3.42 -17.22 12.93
C ILE A 204 4.17 -17.06 11.61
N THR A 205 4.16 -15.86 11.03
CA THR A 205 4.87 -15.55 9.80
C THR A 205 6.38 -15.74 9.98
N LEU A 206 6.95 -15.28 11.08
CA LEU A 206 8.38 -15.48 11.42
C LEU A 206 8.74 -16.97 11.43
N ILE A 207 7.93 -17.82 12.08
CA ILE A 207 8.14 -19.27 12.12
C ILE A 207 8.04 -19.86 10.71
N LEU A 208 7.03 -19.47 9.92
CA LEU A 208 6.83 -19.97 8.57
C LEU A 208 7.95 -19.56 7.61
N THR A 209 8.67 -18.47 7.88
CA THR A 209 9.83 -18.10 7.06
C THR A 209 10.94 -19.15 7.09
N VAL A 210 10.97 -20.07 8.07
CA VAL A 210 11.92 -21.20 8.10
C VAL A 210 11.81 -22.01 6.80
N PHE A 211 10.60 -22.14 6.26
CA PHE A 211 10.34 -22.88 5.01
C PHE A 211 10.73 -22.09 3.74
N LEU A 212 11.09 -20.82 3.84
CA LEU A 212 11.65 -20.07 2.72
C LEU A 212 13.04 -20.59 2.40
N LYS A 213 13.18 -21.17 1.21
CA LYS A 213 14.48 -21.57 0.67
C LYS A 213 15.01 -20.45 -0.23
N GLU A 214 16.15 -19.89 0.13
CA GLU A 214 16.87 -18.96 -0.73
C GLU A 214 17.52 -19.73 -1.87
N ILE A 215 17.56 -19.12 -3.05
CA ILE A 215 18.35 -19.61 -4.17
C ILE A 215 19.65 -18.80 -4.15
N GLU A 216 20.77 -19.50 -4.08
CA GLU A 216 22.07 -18.85 -4.24
C GLU A 216 22.17 -18.32 -5.67
N VAL A 217 22.07 -17.03 -5.81
CA VAL A 217 22.24 -16.34 -7.09
C VAL A 217 23.64 -15.78 -7.14
N GLN A 218 24.33 -15.96 -8.28
CA GLN A 218 25.62 -15.30 -8.51
C GLN A 218 25.48 -13.80 -8.23
N LYS A 219 26.45 -13.26 -7.45
CA LYS A 219 26.51 -11.83 -7.10
C LYS A 219 26.33 -11.00 -8.37
N LYS A 220 25.26 -10.25 -8.43
CA LYS A 220 25.08 -9.24 -9.48
C LYS A 220 25.96 -8.05 -9.11
N ASP A 221 26.81 -7.62 -10.03
CA ASP A 221 27.64 -6.42 -9.86
C ASP A 221 26.75 -5.18 -9.75
N LEU A 222 26.44 -4.81 -8.53
CA LEU A 222 25.87 -3.52 -8.18
C LEU A 222 26.98 -2.48 -8.25
N THR A 223 27.21 -1.95 -9.43
CA THR A 223 28.21 -0.88 -9.64
C THR A 223 27.56 0.48 -9.45
N LEU A 224 28.21 1.37 -8.69
CA LEU A 224 27.81 2.78 -8.56
C LEU A 224 27.55 3.46 -9.92
N ASN A 225 28.27 3.03 -10.96
CA ASN A 225 28.07 3.51 -12.32
C ASN A 225 26.68 3.18 -12.87
N LYS A 226 26.13 1.98 -12.60
CA LYS A 226 24.76 1.63 -13.01
C LYS A 226 23.70 2.50 -12.30
N ILE A 227 23.91 2.80 -11.02
CA ILE A 227 23.03 3.68 -10.27
C ILE A 227 23.04 5.08 -10.88
N LYS A 228 24.24 5.61 -11.17
CA LYS A 228 24.42 6.93 -11.80
C LYS A 228 23.74 7.00 -13.16
N GLU A 229 23.88 5.96 -13.98
CA GLU A 229 23.25 5.86 -15.29
C GLU A 229 21.72 5.89 -15.21
N VAL A 230 21.13 5.11 -14.29
CA VAL A 230 19.68 5.09 -14.07
C VAL A 230 19.17 6.45 -13.59
N VAL A 231 19.85 7.09 -12.63
CA VAL A 231 19.46 8.42 -12.10
C VAL A 231 19.65 9.51 -13.15
N SER A 232 20.58 9.37 -14.08
CA SER A 232 20.82 10.34 -15.15
C SER A 232 19.75 10.27 -16.27
N ASN A 233 18.94 9.21 -16.33
CA ASN A 233 17.85 9.10 -17.29
C ASN A 233 16.68 10.01 -16.92
N LYS A 234 16.63 11.20 -17.55
CA LYS A 234 15.62 12.23 -17.26
C LYS A 234 14.18 11.74 -17.44
N ALA A 235 13.91 10.93 -18.47
CA ALA A 235 12.58 10.41 -18.75
C ALA A 235 12.11 9.42 -17.66
N PHE A 236 13.01 8.56 -17.18
CA PHE A 236 12.74 7.68 -16.07
C PHE A 236 12.50 8.45 -14.77
N ILE A 237 13.33 9.43 -14.42
CA ILE A 237 13.15 10.28 -13.23
C ILE A 237 11.83 11.05 -13.30
N TYR A 238 11.41 11.49 -14.47
CA TYR A 238 10.11 12.13 -14.66
C TYR A 238 8.95 11.19 -14.31
N ILE A 239 9.00 9.92 -14.72
CA ILE A 239 8.01 8.90 -14.32
C ILE A 239 8.07 8.61 -12.80
N CYS A 240 9.26 8.56 -12.22
CA CYS A 240 9.42 8.43 -10.76
C CYS A 240 8.77 9.61 -10.01
N PHE A 241 8.86 10.84 -10.55
CA PHE A 241 8.22 12.00 -9.97
C PHE A 241 6.69 11.92 -10.07
N ILE A 242 6.13 11.47 -11.20
CA ILE A 242 4.69 11.19 -11.30
C ILE A 242 4.29 10.11 -10.29
N ALA A 243 5.10 9.07 -10.11
CA ALA A 243 4.84 8.02 -9.12
C ALA A 243 4.82 8.57 -7.67
N LEU A 244 5.71 9.50 -7.34
CA LEU A 244 5.71 10.22 -6.06
C LEU A 244 4.39 10.98 -5.86
N LEU A 245 3.96 11.77 -6.85
CA LEU A 245 2.71 12.53 -6.77
C LEU A 245 1.49 11.62 -6.61
N GLN A 246 1.40 10.53 -7.38
CA GLN A 246 0.29 9.59 -7.29
C GLN A 246 0.30 8.79 -6.00
N SER A 247 1.47 8.47 -5.48
CA SER A 247 1.62 7.86 -4.16
C SER A 247 1.19 8.81 -3.05
N PHE A 248 1.60 10.09 -3.13
CA PHE A 248 1.12 11.14 -2.23
C PHE A 248 -0.42 11.21 -2.22
N VAL A 249 -1.04 11.33 -3.39
CA VAL A 249 -2.50 11.37 -3.55
C VAL A 249 -3.17 10.19 -2.87
N LYS A 250 -2.68 8.97 -3.14
CA LYS A 250 -3.25 7.75 -2.54
C LYS A 250 -3.14 7.75 -1.03
N PHE A 251 -1.95 7.95 -0.50
CA PHE A 251 -1.70 7.76 0.94
C PHE A 251 -2.23 8.91 1.80
N SER A 252 -2.46 10.09 1.19
CA SER A 252 -3.20 11.18 1.85
C SER A 252 -4.68 10.86 2.05
N THR A 253 -5.28 10.03 1.19
CA THR A 253 -6.74 9.85 1.08
C THR A 253 -7.17 8.38 1.16
N SER A 254 -6.33 7.49 1.70
CA SER A 254 -6.66 6.08 1.93
C SER A 254 -6.21 5.60 3.30
N GLY A 255 -6.58 4.37 3.65
CA GLY A 255 -6.22 3.74 4.92
C GLY A 255 -6.66 4.59 6.11
N THR A 256 -5.74 4.86 7.03
CA THR A 256 -6.05 5.55 8.28
C THR A 256 -6.64 6.96 8.09
N ASN A 257 -6.22 7.70 7.04
CA ASN A 257 -6.79 9.01 6.71
C ASN A 257 -8.24 8.91 6.26
N MET A 258 -8.55 7.93 5.40
CA MET A 258 -9.91 7.69 4.93
C MET A 258 -10.83 7.23 6.06
N ILE A 259 -10.36 6.42 6.99
CA ILE A 259 -11.15 6.00 8.16
C ILE A 259 -11.50 7.19 9.06
N VAL A 260 -10.56 8.12 9.28
CA VAL A 260 -10.83 9.35 10.04
C VAL A 260 -11.92 10.19 9.36
N TYR A 261 -11.80 10.41 8.04
CA TYR A 261 -12.82 11.11 7.28
C TYR A 261 -14.18 10.39 7.30
N ASN A 262 -14.19 9.09 7.03
CA ASN A 262 -15.41 8.28 7.02
C ASN A 262 -16.12 8.28 8.38
N LYS A 263 -15.35 8.30 9.49
CA LYS A 263 -15.91 8.46 10.83
C LYS A 263 -16.58 9.84 11.00
N SER A 264 -16.00 10.89 10.44
CA SER A 264 -16.55 12.25 10.54
C SER A 264 -17.86 12.44 9.79
N ILE A 265 -18.15 11.60 8.80
CA ILE A 265 -19.42 11.55 8.07
C ILE A 265 -20.38 10.47 8.59
N ASN A 266 -20.15 9.97 9.81
CA ASN A 266 -20.96 8.98 10.51
C ASN A 266 -21.10 7.62 9.78
N MET A 267 -20.06 7.15 9.10
CA MET A 267 -20.05 5.77 8.58
C MET A 267 -20.16 4.76 9.73
N SER A 268 -20.97 3.72 9.53
CA SER A 268 -21.14 2.65 10.51
C SER A 268 -19.81 1.90 10.73
N PRO A 269 -19.60 1.28 11.93
CA PRO A 269 -18.39 0.50 12.20
C PRO A 269 -18.13 -0.61 11.19
N LEU A 270 -19.19 -1.20 10.62
CA LEU A 270 -19.07 -2.19 9.55
C LEU A 270 -18.48 -1.57 8.27
N MET A 271 -19.03 -0.45 7.83
CA MET A 271 -18.53 0.25 6.63
C MET A 271 -17.08 0.70 6.82
N LEU A 272 -16.72 1.19 8.02
CA LEU A 272 -15.35 1.57 8.36
C LEU A 272 -14.38 0.40 8.24
N ALA A 273 -14.70 -0.75 8.86
CA ALA A 273 -13.84 -1.93 8.85
C ALA A 273 -13.65 -2.51 7.45
N TYR A 274 -14.67 -2.47 6.59
CA TYR A 274 -14.63 -3.02 5.24
C TYR A 274 -14.27 -1.99 4.16
N SER A 275 -14.00 -0.73 4.51
CA SER A 275 -13.68 0.30 3.52
C SER A 275 -12.42 -0.02 2.71
N ASP A 276 -11.35 -0.51 3.36
CA ASP A 276 -10.14 -0.90 2.65
C ASP A 276 -10.35 -2.15 1.76
N THR A 277 -11.27 -3.06 2.11
CA THR A 277 -11.68 -4.17 1.26
C THR A 277 -12.45 -3.69 0.02
N VAL A 278 -13.34 -2.69 0.20
CA VAL A 278 -14.07 -2.05 -0.91
C VAL A 278 -13.12 -1.36 -1.88
N PHE A 279 -12.07 -0.74 -1.38
CA PHE A 279 -10.99 -0.16 -2.19
C PHE A 279 -10.13 -1.25 -2.88
N ALA A 280 -9.74 -2.30 -2.14
CA ALA A 280 -8.82 -3.33 -2.62
C ALA A 280 -9.43 -4.22 -3.72
N THR A 281 -10.74 -4.46 -3.69
CA THR A 281 -11.43 -5.32 -4.66
C THR A 281 -11.27 -4.80 -6.10
N PRO A 282 -11.69 -3.58 -6.45
CA PRO A 282 -11.51 -3.06 -7.80
C PRO A 282 -10.05 -2.77 -8.13
N GLN A 283 -9.19 -2.46 -7.15
CA GLN A 283 -7.75 -2.34 -7.37
C GLN A 283 -7.15 -3.66 -7.86
N LEU A 284 -7.55 -4.78 -7.28
CA LEU A 284 -7.10 -6.11 -7.68
C LEU A 284 -7.57 -6.46 -9.10
N ILE A 285 -8.84 -6.17 -9.42
CA ILE A 285 -9.40 -6.34 -10.75
C ILE A 285 -8.62 -5.50 -11.78
N ALA A 286 -8.35 -4.23 -11.45
CA ALA A 286 -7.55 -3.34 -12.30
C ALA A 286 -6.16 -3.89 -12.56
N GLY A 287 -5.49 -4.45 -11.54
CA GLY A 287 -4.16 -5.06 -11.68
C GLY A 287 -4.14 -6.18 -12.72
N VAL A 288 -5.17 -7.04 -12.73
CA VAL A 288 -5.32 -8.09 -13.74
C VAL A 288 -5.65 -7.51 -15.13
N LEU A 289 -6.55 -6.53 -15.18
CA LEU A 289 -7.03 -5.95 -16.44
C LEU A 289 -5.97 -5.09 -17.15
N VAL A 290 -5.08 -4.42 -16.42
CA VAL A 290 -4.00 -3.62 -17.03
C VAL A 290 -3.17 -4.48 -17.97
N GLY A 291 -2.62 -5.60 -17.50
CA GLY A 291 -1.76 -6.47 -18.29
C GLY A 291 -2.48 -7.27 -19.38
N THR A 292 -3.78 -7.59 -19.20
CA THR A 292 -4.52 -8.48 -20.08
C THR A 292 -5.36 -7.75 -21.12
N TYR A 293 -5.93 -6.59 -20.77
CA TYR A 293 -6.90 -5.88 -21.60
C TYR A 293 -6.49 -4.45 -21.92
N PHE A 294 -6.22 -3.61 -20.90
CA PHE A 294 -6.04 -2.18 -21.12
C PHE A 294 -4.80 -1.84 -21.93
N ILE A 295 -3.66 -2.48 -21.66
CA ILE A 295 -2.41 -2.23 -22.43
C ILE A 295 -2.56 -2.68 -23.90
N LYS A 296 -3.33 -3.74 -24.16
CA LYS A 296 -3.57 -4.23 -25.52
C LYS A 296 -4.51 -3.35 -26.33
N LYS A 297 -5.52 -2.77 -25.68
CA LYS A 297 -6.58 -1.97 -26.32
C LYS A 297 -6.26 -0.47 -26.32
N PHE A 298 -5.64 0.01 -25.23
CA PHE A 298 -5.26 1.40 -25.05
C PHE A 298 -3.76 1.46 -24.81
N ARG A 299 -3.12 2.57 -25.19
CA ARG A 299 -1.72 2.81 -24.82
C ARG A 299 -1.62 2.88 -23.29
N ILE A 300 -0.48 2.44 -22.75
CA ILE A 300 -0.26 2.37 -21.30
C ILE A 300 -0.42 3.74 -20.61
N GLU A 301 0.00 4.81 -21.31
CA GLU A 301 -0.11 6.18 -20.81
C GLU A 301 -1.58 6.63 -20.71
N ARG A 302 -2.44 6.22 -21.67
CA ARG A 302 -3.89 6.47 -21.57
C ARG A 302 -4.55 5.70 -20.45
N THR A 303 -4.07 4.49 -20.17
CA THR A 303 -4.53 3.69 -19.03
C THR A 303 -4.17 4.39 -17.72
N LEU A 304 -2.98 4.98 -17.63
CA LEU A 304 -2.57 5.81 -16.50
C LEU A 304 -3.49 7.03 -16.32
N GLN A 305 -3.77 7.77 -17.41
CA GLN A 305 -4.69 8.91 -17.38
C GLN A 305 -6.10 8.52 -16.94
N LEU A 306 -6.63 7.39 -17.44
CA LEU A 306 -7.93 6.86 -17.02
C LEU A 306 -7.94 6.57 -15.52
N GLY A 307 -6.88 6.00 -14.98
CA GLY A 307 -6.75 5.76 -13.55
C GLY A 307 -6.80 7.05 -12.73
N ILE A 308 -6.05 8.08 -13.14
CA ILE A 308 -6.07 9.39 -12.45
C ILE A 308 -7.45 10.04 -12.57
N PHE A 309 -8.12 9.91 -13.71
CA PHE A 309 -9.48 10.41 -13.90
C PHE A 309 -10.49 9.76 -12.93
N CYS A 310 -10.44 8.43 -12.75
CA CYS A 310 -11.25 7.73 -11.74
C CYS A 310 -11.01 8.28 -10.32
N THR A 311 -9.77 8.57 -9.97
CA THR A 311 -9.40 9.15 -8.68
C THR A 311 -9.95 10.59 -8.53
N ILE A 312 -9.90 11.40 -9.59
CA ILE A 312 -10.49 12.74 -9.62
C ILE A 312 -12.01 12.67 -9.38
N LEU A 313 -12.72 11.74 -10.04
CA LEU A 313 -14.17 11.56 -9.82
C LEU A 313 -14.48 11.21 -8.36
N PHE A 314 -13.66 10.37 -7.73
CA PHE A 314 -13.80 10.10 -6.31
C PHE A 314 -13.66 11.36 -5.47
N PHE A 315 -12.63 12.19 -5.69
CA PHE A 315 -12.44 13.43 -4.91
C PHE A 315 -13.59 14.40 -5.10
N LEU A 316 -14.07 14.58 -6.33
CA LEU A 316 -15.25 15.41 -6.59
C LEU A 316 -16.47 14.89 -5.83
N THR A 317 -16.68 13.57 -5.79
CA THR A 317 -17.79 12.99 -5.03
C THR A 317 -17.68 13.30 -3.54
N VAL A 318 -16.50 13.12 -2.94
CA VAL A 318 -16.25 13.41 -1.51
C VAL A 318 -16.47 14.88 -1.18
N LEU A 319 -16.15 15.80 -2.12
CA LEU A 319 -16.33 17.25 -1.92
C LEU A 319 -17.78 17.69 -2.08
N ILE A 320 -18.59 16.98 -2.88
CA ILE A 320 -19.99 17.32 -3.17
C ILE A 320 -20.95 16.73 -2.12
N THR A 321 -20.64 15.53 -1.58
CA THR A 321 -21.59 14.84 -0.69
C THR A 321 -20.92 14.20 0.52
N ASN A 322 -21.59 14.30 1.69
CA ASN A 322 -21.21 13.60 2.91
C ASN A 322 -22.01 12.29 3.12
N ASN A 323 -22.73 11.81 2.10
CA ASN A 323 -23.49 10.56 2.22
C ASN A 323 -22.54 9.38 2.32
N PRO A 324 -22.57 8.59 3.44
CA PRO A 324 -21.65 7.47 3.67
C PRO A 324 -21.68 6.41 2.58
N TYR A 325 -22.85 6.09 2.04
CA TYR A 325 -23.03 5.06 1.02
C TYR A 325 -22.44 5.49 -0.33
N ILE A 326 -22.71 6.73 -0.73
CA ILE A 326 -22.18 7.29 -1.98
C ILE A 326 -20.65 7.37 -1.90
N ASN A 327 -20.11 7.85 -0.77
CA ASN A 327 -18.67 7.94 -0.55
C ASN A 327 -18.00 6.55 -0.56
N LEU A 328 -18.64 5.52 0.00
CA LEU A 328 -18.09 4.15 -0.03
C LEU A 328 -18.06 3.59 -1.46
N ILE A 329 -19.11 3.82 -2.26
CA ILE A 329 -19.14 3.43 -3.68
C ILE A 329 -18.06 4.20 -4.45
N ALA A 330 -17.95 5.51 -4.25
CA ALA A 330 -16.91 6.31 -4.89
C ALA A 330 -15.50 5.88 -4.48
N TYR A 331 -15.32 5.39 -3.24
CA TYR A 331 -14.04 4.85 -2.78
C TYR A 331 -13.65 3.57 -3.54
N SER A 332 -14.61 2.77 -3.98
CA SER A 332 -14.32 1.64 -4.88
C SER A 332 -13.77 2.11 -6.24
N LEU A 333 -14.30 3.22 -6.77
CA LEU A 333 -13.78 3.82 -8.00
C LEU A 333 -12.35 4.34 -7.83
N ASN A 334 -12.02 4.92 -6.66
CA ASN A 334 -10.65 5.28 -6.33
C ASN A 334 -9.71 4.06 -6.30
N GLY A 335 -10.19 2.93 -5.78
CA GLY A 335 -9.46 1.66 -5.80
C GLY A 335 -9.15 1.18 -7.23
N LEU A 336 -10.15 1.22 -8.12
CA LEU A 336 -9.97 0.95 -9.55
C LEU A 336 -8.92 1.89 -10.16
N GLY A 337 -9.09 3.20 -9.95
CA GLY A 337 -8.18 4.23 -10.44
C GLY A 337 -6.74 3.98 -9.99
N TYR A 338 -6.54 3.73 -8.71
CA TYR A 338 -5.20 3.47 -8.19
C TYR A 338 -4.58 2.17 -8.73
N GLY A 339 -5.38 1.12 -8.93
CA GLY A 339 -4.92 -0.11 -9.57
C GLY A 339 -4.42 0.13 -10.99
N LEU A 340 -5.14 0.94 -11.78
CA LEU A 340 -4.71 1.35 -13.11
C LEU A 340 -3.43 2.20 -13.06
N ILE A 341 -3.36 3.18 -12.15
CA ILE A 341 -2.19 4.06 -11.96
C ILE A 341 -0.93 3.26 -11.62
N TYR A 342 -0.98 2.48 -10.54
CA TYR A 342 0.19 1.80 -10.01
C TYR A 342 0.79 0.80 -11.00
N ASN A 343 -0.06 -0.03 -11.62
CA ASN A 343 0.40 -1.03 -12.58
C ASN A 343 0.92 -0.37 -13.88
N SER A 344 0.30 0.72 -14.35
CA SER A 344 0.77 1.45 -15.51
C SER A 344 2.12 2.13 -15.25
N LEU A 345 2.30 2.77 -14.09
CA LEU A 345 3.57 3.41 -13.73
C LEU A 345 4.72 2.41 -13.63
N ILE A 346 4.50 1.26 -13.00
CA ILE A 346 5.51 0.18 -12.96
C ILE A 346 5.84 -0.30 -14.36
N ALA A 347 4.83 -0.55 -15.19
CA ALA A 347 5.06 -1.04 -16.55
C ALA A 347 5.81 -0.02 -17.41
N ILE A 348 5.53 1.29 -17.29
CA ILE A 348 6.28 2.34 -17.95
C ILE A 348 7.74 2.38 -17.43
N ALA A 349 7.92 2.35 -16.11
CA ALA A 349 9.26 2.40 -15.51
C ALA A 349 10.16 1.24 -15.96
N LEU A 350 9.58 0.05 -16.13
CA LEU A 350 10.30 -1.15 -16.58
C LEU A 350 10.72 -1.08 -18.07
N GLN A 351 10.12 -0.20 -18.89
CA GLN A 351 10.45 -0.07 -20.32
C GLN A 351 11.72 0.76 -20.58
N TYR A 352 12.19 1.54 -19.59
CA TYR A 352 13.36 2.41 -19.77
C TYR A 352 14.71 1.69 -19.72
N PHE A 353 14.73 0.46 -19.18
CA PHE A 353 15.99 -0.24 -18.93
C PHE A 353 15.91 -1.73 -19.22
N ASP A 354 17.04 -2.28 -19.66
CA ASP A 354 17.20 -3.71 -19.84
C ASP A 354 17.12 -4.50 -18.52
N VAL A 355 17.01 -5.82 -18.65
CA VAL A 355 16.87 -6.73 -17.50
C VAL A 355 17.99 -6.56 -16.45
N SER A 356 19.21 -6.19 -16.89
CA SER A 356 20.37 -5.98 -15.99
C SER A 356 20.23 -4.78 -15.06
N TYR A 357 19.41 -3.79 -15.39
CA TYR A 357 19.15 -2.57 -14.61
C TYR A 357 17.84 -2.63 -13.80
N ARG A 358 16.98 -3.62 -14.03
CA ARG A 358 15.63 -3.66 -13.46
C ARG A 358 15.61 -3.55 -11.92
N ASN A 359 16.55 -4.20 -11.25
CA ASN A 359 16.60 -4.16 -9.78
C ASN A 359 16.89 -2.74 -9.29
N ILE A 360 17.85 -2.05 -9.91
CA ILE A 360 18.26 -0.69 -9.54
C ILE A 360 17.12 0.30 -9.88
N SER A 361 16.59 0.22 -11.10
CA SER A 361 15.52 1.12 -11.54
C SER A 361 14.26 0.96 -10.70
N MET A 362 13.85 -0.27 -10.38
CA MET A 362 12.72 -0.51 -9.50
C MET A 362 12.98 -0.10 -8.05
N GLY A 363 14.21 -0.24 -7.56
CA GLY A 363 14.60 0.27 -6.25
C GLY A 363 14.44 1.80 -6.17
N ILE A 364 14.95 2.53 -7.17
CA ILE A 364 14.83 3.99 -7.26
C ILE A 364 13.36 4.41 -7.42
N PHE A 365 12.60 3.76 -8.33
CA PHE A 365 11.17 4.00 -8.49
C PHE A 365 10.41 3.85 -7.17
N GLN A 366 10.69 2.78 -6.44
CA GLN A 366 10.06 2.51 -5.14
C GLN A 366 10.48 3.50 -4.04
N ALA A 367 11.67 4.09 -4.13
CA ALA A 367 12.09 5.16 -3.22
C ALA A 367 11.26 6.44 -3.44
N PHE A 368 11.10 6.88 -4.70
CA PHE A 368 10.20 7.99 -5.01
C PHE A 368 8.77 7.72 -4.56
N PHE A 369 8.28 6.51 -4.81
CA PHE A 369 6.96 6.09 -4.37
C PHE A 369 6.82 6.17 -2.84
N SER A 370 7.84 5.75 -2.08
CA SER A 370 7.84 5.81 -0.61
C SER A 370 7.94 7.24 -0.08
N ALA A 371 8.62 8.13 -0.78
CA ALA A 371 8.60 9.56 -0.46
C ALA A 371 7.17 10.11 -0.54
N GLY A 372 6.40 9.73 -1.58
CA GLY A 372 4.98 10.08 -1.67
C GLY A 372 4.15 9.54 -0.51
N ILE A 373 4.42 8.32 -0.02
CA ILE A 373 3.76 7.77 1.19
C ILE A 373 4.03 8.66 2.40
N PHE A 374 5.28 9.03 2.63
CA PHE A 374 5.68 9.91 3.74
C PHE A 374 4.99 11.27 3.66
N PHE A 375 5.07 11.93 2.51
CA PHE A 375 4.45 13.24 2.32
C PHE A 375 2.93 13.19 2.45
N GLY A 376 2.28 12.07 2.10
CA GLY A 376 0.84 11.88 2.24
C GLY A 376 0.36 12.09 3.67
N ASP A 377 0.97 11.44 4.62
CA ASP A 377 0.62 11.58 6.04
C ASP A 377 1.20 12.86 6.67
N TYR A 378 2.41 13.30 6.24
CA TYR A 378 3.08 14.48 6.78
C TYR A 378 2.37 15.78 6.38
N ILE A 379 1.99 15.94 5.12
CA ILE A 379 1.26 17.11 4.63
C ILE A 379 -0.15 17.15 5.24
N TYR A 380 -0.78 16.00 5.50
CA TYR A 380 -2.03 15.97 6.24
C TYR A 380 -1.90 16.69 7.60
N LYS A 381 -0.78 16.50 8.32
CA LYS A 381 -0.50 17.26 9.55
C LYS A 381 -0.43 18.76 9.32
N ILE A 382 0.24 19.19 8.24
CA ILE A 382 0.37 20.63 7.92
C ILE A 382 -1.01 21.23 7.58
N ILE A 383 -1.84 20.47 6.86
CA ILE A 383 -3.20 20.92 6.50
C ILE A 383 -4.07 21.16 7.73
N LEU A 384 -3.89 20.36 8.79
CA LEU A 384 -4.62 20.57 10.06
C LEU A 384 -4.25 21.90 10.75
N LEU A 385 -3.12 22.51 10.39
CA LEU A 385 -2.69 23.83 10.91
C LEU A 385 -3.23 25.00 10.07
N LEU A 386 -3.86 24.73 8.93
CA LEU A 386 -4.46 25.78 8.10
C LEU A 386 -5.68 26.40 8.80
N PRO A 387 -5.97 27.68 8.53
CA PRO A 387 -7.18 28.32 9.03
C PRO A 387 -8.43 27.54 8.62
N LYS A 388 -9.38 27.40 9.56
CA LYS A 388 -10.67 26.72 9.30
C LYS A 388 -11.39 27.42 8.16
N GLY A 389 -12.01 26.59 7.28
CA GLY A 389 -12.81 27.09 6.17
C GLY A 389 -12.02 27.70 5.00
N ILE A 390 -10.67 27.56 4.95
CA ILE A 390 -9.82 28.14 3.89
C ILE A 390 -10.27 27.76 2.48
N PHE A 391 -10.75 26.51 2.28
CA PHE A 391 -11.24 26.02 0.99
C PHE A 391 -12.77 26.03 0.88
N LYS A 392 -13.48 26.65 1.85
CA LYS A 392 -14.96 26.67 1.93
C LYS A 392 -15.60 25.26 1.95
N VAL A 393 -14.89 24.28 2.43
CA VAL A 393 -15.33 22.90 2.69
C VAL A 393 -15.13 22.55 4.16
N ASN A 394 -15.65 21.40 4.61
CA ASN A 394 -15.39 20.93 5.96
C ASN A 394 -13.88 20.68 6.16
N ASP A 395 -13.34 20.98 7.34
CA ASP A 395 -11.91 20.85 7.62
C ASP A 395 -11.36 19.45 7.30
N ASN A 396 -12.17 18.40 7.50
CA ASN A 396 -11.81 17.02 7.15
C ASN A 396 -11.74 16.76 5.63
N GLN A 397 -12.27 17.68 4.81
CA GLN A 397 -12.24 17.61 3.34
C GLN A 397 -11.07 18.38 2.72
N ASN A 398 -10.35 19.20 3.49
CA ASN A 398 -9.24 20.02 2.97
C ASN A 398 -8.19 19.19 2.23
N ILE A 399 -7.88 17.98 2.72
CA ILE A 399 -6.92 17.08 2.07
C ILE A 399 -7.40 16.64 0.67
N PHE A 400 -8.71 16.43 0.49
CA PHE A 400 -9.29 16.03 -0.80
C PHE A 400 -9.24 17.16 -1.83
N VAL A 401 -9.33 18.43 -1.41
CA VAL A 401 -9.11 19.58 -2.30
C VAL A 401 -7.68 19.58 -2.82
N ILE A 402 -6.68 19.43 -1.92
CA ILE A 402 -5.26 19.44 -2.30
C ILE A 402 -4.94 18.26 -3.22
N THR A 403 -5.42 17.05 -2.88
CA THR A 403 -5.18 15.86 -3.70
C THR A 403 -5.88 15.91 -5.05
N LEU A 404 -7.03 16.60 -5.16
CA LEU A 404 -7.69 16.89 -6.43
C LEU A 404 -6.77 17.74 -7.32
N PHE A 405 -6.20 18.83 -6.80
CA PHE A 405 -5.25 19.66 -7.55
C PHE A 405 -4.02 18.88 -7.97
N VAL A 406 -3.43 18.08 -7.07
CA VAL A 406 -2.25 17.25 -7.40
C VAL A 406 -2.60 16.21 -8.47
N SER A 407 -3.81 15.64 -8.46
CA SER A 407 -4.27 14.70 -9.49
C SER A 407 -4.44 15.38 -10.85
N ILE A 408 -4.97 16.61 -10.89
CA ILE A 408 -5.05 17.41 -12.12
C ILE A 408 -3.65 17.70 -12.67
N ILE A 409 -2.71 18.10 -11.82
CA ILE A 409 -1.29 18.25 -12.20
C ILE A 409 -0.76 16.93 -12.77
N GLY A 410 -1.07 15.80 -12.13
CA GLY A 410 -0.68 14.46 -12.59
C GLY A 410 -1.17 14.14 -14.01
N ILE A 411 -2.41 14.45 -14.36
CA ILE A 411 -2.94 14.29 -15.73
C ILE A 411 -2.19 15.18 -16.73
N ILE A 412 -1.94 16.44 -16.37
CA ILE A 412 -1.19 17.38 -17.23
C ILE A 412 0.22 16.84 -17.50
N LEU A 413 0.94 16.42 -16.45
CA LEU A 413 2.28 15.85 -16.60
C LEU A 413 2.27 14.58 -17.47
N CYS A 414 1.30 13.68 -17.28
CA CYS A 414 1.13 12.52 -18.15
C CYS A 414 0.89 12.91 -19.62
N SER A 415 0.11 13.95 -19.88
CA SER A 415 -0.19 14.44 -21.22
C SER A 415 1.04 15.03 -21.90
N ILE A 416 1.86 15.78 -21.16
CA ILE A 416 3.15 16.31 -21.64
C ILE A 416 4.09 15.16 -22.03
N ASN A 417 4.18 14.12 -21.19
CA ASN A 417 5.02 12.95 -21.48
C ASN A 417 4.59 12.23 -22.76
N ILE A 418 3.28 12.09 -22.98
CA ILE A 418 2.74 11.50 -24.21
C ILE A 418 3.13 12.33 -25.43
N TYR A 419 3.01 13.64 -25.33
CA TYR A 419 3.34 14.57 -26.43
C TYR A 419 4.84 14.53 -26.78
N VAL A 420 5.70 14.61 -25.77
CA VAL A 420 7.17 14.57 -25.97
C VAL A 420 7.60 13.23 -26.57
N ASN A 421 7.09 12.11 -26.07
CA ASN A 421 7.44 10.78 -26.59
C ASN A 421 6.88 10.52 -28.02
N LYS A 422 5.81 11.20 -28.41
CA LYS A 422 5.31 11.13 -29.80
C LYS A 422 6.25 11.85 -30.75
N ASN A 423 6.65 13.08 -30.43
CA ASN A 423 7.53 13.89 -31.27
C ASN A 423 8.97 13.35 -31.36
N ALA A 424 9.42 12.57 -30.36
CA ALA A 424 10.73 11.92 -30.42
C ALA A 424 10.77 10.66 -31.33
N LYS A 425 9.59 10.18 -31.79
CA LYS A 425 9.46 9.01 -32.68
C LYS A 425 9.12 9.39 -34.13
N GLU A 426 8.69 10.62 -34.35
CA GLU A 426 8.59 11.26 -35.66
C GLU A 426 9.91 11.97 -36.00
#